data_ea494c22c64fbfe46225060bf2087bca
#
_entry.id   ea494c22c64fbfe46225060bf2087bca
#
_cell.length_a   1.000
_cell.length_b   1.000
_cell.length_c   1.000
_cell.angle_alpha   90.00
_cell.angle_beta   90.00
_cell.angle_gamma   90.00
#
_symmetry.space_group_name_H-M   'P 1'
#
loop_
_entity.id
_entity.type
_entity.pdbx_description
1 polymer ?
#
loop_
_entity_poly.entity_id
_entity_poly.type
_entity_poly.pdbx_seq_one_letter_code
_entity_poly.pdbx_strand_id
1 'polypeptide(L)'
;MEQVQTYAKPEFDSEQMRQIRGGLESKLTMKQVSIYTNSEFNEDQMYEIRCGLEHGLTMEQVQTYAKPEFDSEQMLEMREEAESHLSEITIHYKGELGEFDYNRSDYVLLQDREGKDYLHYNEYISNATLDLPDGITNTRNMFKDCTLPNGFILGDFDTSEVTDMSGMFENCSMPDNFTLGDGFDTSNVKDMSCMFNGCSIPENFVFNDKFVINDDCIIENMFEDSNIDDLSPLEEPNLE
;
A
#
# COMPACT_ATOMS: atom_id res chain seq x y z
N MET A 1 -8.40 22.20 -2.11
CA MET A 1 -8.06 23.56 -1.59
C MET A 1 -7.76 23.57 -0.09
N GLU A 2 -8.41 22.74 0.70
CA GLU A 2 -8.19 22.67 2.16
C GLU A 2 -6.78 22.17 2.55
N GLN A 3 -6.24 21.20 1.82
CA GLN A 3 -4.90 20.65 2.05
C GLN A 3 -3.78 21.68 1.86
N VAL A 4 -3.88 22.56 0.87
CA VAL A 4 -2.88 23.60 0.60
C VAL A 4 -2.79 24.63 1.77
N GLN A 5 -3.89 24.89 2.44
CA GLN A 5 -3.93 25.83 3.59
C GLN A 5 -3.21 25.26 4.82
N THR A 6 -2.98 23.95 4.91
CA THR A 6 -2.35 23.32 6.07
C THR A 6 -0.84 23.58 6.12
N TYR A 7 -0.17 23.55 4.95
CA TYR A 7 1.28 23.72 4.89
C TYR A 7 1.75 25.09 4.37
N ALA A 8 0.89 25.83 3.66
CA ALA A 8 1.24 27.16 3.17
C ALA A 8 1.07 28.25 4.25
N LYS A 9 1.65 28.03 5.42
CA LYS A 9 1.61 28.96 6.55
C LYS A 9 2.95 29.64 6.74
N PRO A 10 2.97 30.95 7.10
CA PRO A 10 4.20 31.72 7.24
C PRO A 10 5.18 31.21 8.31
N GLU A 11 4.70 30.42 9.26
CA GLU A 11 5.50 29.84 10.33
C GLU A 11 6.39 28.68 9.91
N PHE A 12 6.14 28.08 8.73
CA PHE A 12 6.93 26.97 8.21
C PHE A 12 7.89 27.43 7.12
N ASP A 13 9.12 26.95 7.17
CA ASP A 13 10.08 27.13 6.08
C ASP A 13 9.81 26.17 4.91
N SER A 14 10.63 26.24 3.85
CA SER A 14 10.43 25.44 2.64
C SER A 14 10.58 23.93 2.88
N GLU A 15 11.50 23.55 3.78
CA GLU A 15 11.79 22.15 4.08
C GLU A 15 10.72 21.53 4.97
N GLN A 16 10.28 22.26 5.98
CA GLN A 16 9.13 21.89 6.80
C GLN A 16 7.85 21.73 5.95
N MET A 17 7.60 22.67 5.02
CA MET A 17 6.48 22.55 4.07
C MET A 17 6.58 21.32 3.17
N ARG A 18 7.81 20.93 2.80
CA ARG A 18 8.06 19.70 2.03
C ARG A 18 7.66 18.46 2.83
N GLN A 19 7.98 18.39 4.14
CA GLN A 19 7.58 17.26 4.98
C GLN A 19 6.05 17.17 5.12
N ILE A 20 5.36 18.28 5.31
CA ILE A 20 3.90 18.31 5.42
C ILE A 20 3.25 17.84 4.11
N ARG A 21 3.74 18.34 2.96
CA ARG A 21 3.25 17.92 1.65
C ARG A 21 3.51 16.44 1.41
N GLY A 22 4.71 15.93 1.75
CA GLY A 22 5.08 14.52 1.61
C GLY A 22 4.09 13.59 2.32
N GLY A 23 3.74 13.87 3.57
CA GLY A 23 2.76 13.06 4.29
C GLY A 23 1.35 13.10 3.68
N LEU A 24 0.94 14.23 3.08
CA LEU A 24 -0.34 14.31 2.36
C LEU A 24 -0.30 13.52 1.03
N GLU A 25 0.84 13.52 0.35
CA GLU A 25 1.08 12.72 -0.87
C GLU A 25 1.10 11.23 -0.54
N SER A 26 1.68 10.84 0.61
CA SER A 26 1.65 9.47 1.16
C SER A 26 0.31 9.08 1.81
N LYS A 27 -0.76 9.84 1.55
CA LYS A 27 -2.13 9.55 2.01
C LYS A 27 -2.33 9.59 3.53
N LEU A 28 -1.43 10.17 4.31
CA LEU A 28 -1.67 10.42 5.72
C LEU A 28 -2.90 11.31 5.91
N THR A 29 -3.72 10.96 6.88
CA THR A 29 -4.90 11.76 7.24
C THR A 29 -4.48 13.12 7.82
N MET A 30 -5.35 14.12 7.70
CA MET A 30 -5.11 15.45 8.30
C MET A 30 -4.83 15.36 9.81
N LYS A 31 -5.42 14.37 10.49
CA LYS A 31 -5.20 14.13 11.92
C LYS A 31 -3.77 13.64 12.19
N GLN A 32 -3.26 12.73 11.36
CA GLN A 32 -1.87 12.26 11.43
C GLN A 32 -0.88 13.40 11.11
N VAL A 33 -1.10 14.11 10.01
CA VAL A 33 -0.28 15.24 9.60
C VAL A 33 -0.21 16.31 10.70
N SER A 34 -1.31 16.52 11.46
CA SER A 34 -1.34 17.51 12.55
C SER A 34 -0.36 17.22 13.70
N ILE A 35 0.16 15.99 13.84
CA ILE A 35 1.11 15.63 14.89
C ILE A 35 2.44 16.38 14.71
N TYR A 36 2.90 16.53 13.47
CA TYR A 36 4.18 17.15 13.16
C TYR A 36 4.07 18.55 12.53
N THR A 37 2.85 19.05 12.29
CA THR A 37 2.64 20.45 11.86
C THR A 37 2.76 21.42 13.04
N ASN A 38 3.90 21.40 13.72
CA ASN A 38 4.29 22.29 14.79
C ASN A 38 5.61 22.94 14.40
N SER A 39 5.68 24.28 14.40
CA SER A 39 6.87 25.04 14.03
C SER A 39 8.06 24.88 15.01
N GLU A 40 7.85 24.22 16.15
CA GLU A 40 8.92 23.85 17.08
C GLU A 40 9.75 22.66 16.59
N PHE A 41 9.23 21.84 15.67
CA PHE A 41 9.98 20.78 15.02
C PHE A 41 10.77 21.33 13.84
N ASN A 42 12.04 20.96 13.75
CA ASN A 42 12.81 21.15 12.53
C ASN A 42 12.43 20.13 11.46
N GLU A 43 12.96 20.29 10.25
CA GLU A 43 12.66 19.42 9.09
C GLU A 43 12.99 17.93 9.32
N ASP A 44 14.11 17.65 10.00
CA ASP A 44 14.57 16.29 10.28
C ASP A 44 13.68 15.61 11.33
N GLN A 45 13.27 16.34 12.37
CA GLN A 45 12.30 15.86 13.35
C GLN A 45 10.95 15.58 12.72
N MET A 46 10.47 16.47 11.85
CA MET A 46 9.22 16.27 11.10
C MET A 46 9.31 15.05 10.17
N TYR A 47 10.50 14.82 9.58
CA TYR A 47 10.75 13.65 8.74
C TYR A 47 10.59 12.35 9.55
N GLU A 48 11.23 12.23 10.73
CA GLU A 48 11.14 11.03 11.57
C GLU A 48 9.71 10.76 12.04
N ILE A 49 8.95 11.81 12.40
CA ILE A 49 7.54 11.67 12.80
C ILE A 49 6.69 11.18 11.62
N ARG A 50 6.89 11.78 10.43
CA ARG A 50 6.21 11.40 9.21
C ARG A 50 6.50 9.94 8.83
N CYS A 51 7.78 9.54 8.83
CA CYS A 51 8.18 8.17 8.52
C CYS A 51 7.50 7.15 9.43
N GLY A 52 7.47 7.37 10.75
CA GLY A 52 6.78 6.45 11.65
C GLY A 52 5.29 6.28 11.34
N LEU A 53 4.61 7.37 10.94
CA LEU A 53 3.20 7.30 10.53
C LEU A 53 3.03 6.57 9.18
N GLU A 54 3.92 6.81 8.21
CA GLU A 54 3.93 6.13 6.90
C GLU A 54 4.23 4.64 7.05
N HIS A 55 5.12 4.28 7.98
CA HIS A 55 5.47 2.89 8.30
C HIS A 55 4.41 2.16 9.13
N GLY A 56 3.30 2.81 9.48
CA GLY A 56 2.17 2.17 10.14
C GLY A 56 2.16 2.26 11.66
N LEU A 57 3.04 3.06 12.30
CA LEU A 57 2.91 3.35 13.71
C LEU A 57 1.60 4.10 14.00
N THR A 58 0.96 3.77 15.12
CA THR A 58 -0.20 4.51 15.59
C THR A 58 0.17 5.93 16.00
N MET A 59 -0.80 6.83 15.98
CA MET A 59 -0.59 8.19 16.50
C MET A 59 -0.11 8.19 17.96
N GLU A 60 -0.58 7.24 18.78
CA GLU A 60 -0.17 7.10 20.17
C GLU A 60 1.29 6.67 20.29
N GLN A 61 1.75 5.71 19.48
CA GLN A 61 3.15 5.30 19.41
C GLN A 61 4.03 6.46 18.96
N VAL A 62 3.66 7.17 17.89
CA VAL A 62 4.41 8.31 17.39
C VAL A 62 4.50 9.43 18.43
N GLN A 63 3.43 9.73 19.17
CA GLN A 63 3.43 10.75 20.22
C GLN A 63 4.39 10.45 21.38
N THR A 64 4.89 9.24 21.52
CA THR A 64 5.90 8.91 22.55
C THR A 64 7.22 9.62 22.28
N TYR A 65 7.60 9.78 20.99
CA TYR A 65 8.84 10.40 20.56
C TYR A 65 8.68 11.73 19.82
N ALA A 66 7.49 12.05 19.30
CA ALA A 66 7.21 13.31 18.64
C ALA A 66 7.16 14.48 19.64
N LYS A 67 8.33 14.86 20.16
CA LYS A 67 8.50 15.91 21.16
C LYS A 67 9.69 16.79 20.78
N PRO A 68 9.54 18.13 20.75
CA PRO A 68 10.58 19.06 20.33
C PRO A 68 11.90 18.96 21.12
N GLU A 69 11.86 18.44 22.34
CA GLU A 69 13.05 18.22 23.17
C GLU A 69 13.96 17.08 22.72
N PHE A 70 13.47 16.16 21.87
CA PHE A 70 14.28 15.10 21.28
C PHE A 70 14.87 15.58 19.95
N ASP A 71 16.16 15.36 19.72
CA ASP A 71 16.74 15.60 18.42
C ASP A 71 16.32 14.49 17.41
N SER A 72 16.64 14.69 16.14
CA SER A 72 16.22 13.76 15.07
C SER A 72 16.87 12.38 15.22
N GLU A 73 18.08 12.27 15.75
CA GLU A 73 18.77 11.01 15.99
C GLU A 73 18.08 10.19 17.10
N GLN A 74 17.69 10.86 18.19
CA GLN A 74 16.90 10.26 19.26
C GLN A 74 15.52 9.81 18.76
N MET A 75 14.86 10.63 17.93
CA MET A 75 13.58 10.26 17.33
C MET A 75 13.71 9.05 16.38
N LEU A 76 14.78 9.00 15.59
CA LEU A 76 15.08 7.86 14.72
C LEU A 76 15.22 6.56 15.53
N GLU A 77 16.05 6.55 16.59
CA GLU A 77 16.23 5.37 17.45
C GLU A 77 14.89 4.90 18.06
N MET A 78 14.09 5.83 18.59
CA MET A 78 12.80 5.51 19.19
C MET A 78 11.77 5.03 18.15
N ARG A 79 11.81 5.56 16.92
CA ARG A 79 10.98 5.11 15.80
C ARG A 79 11.34 3.67 15.40
N GLU A 80 12.64 3.39 15.19
CA GLU A 80 13.12 2.05 14.82
C GLU A 80 12.80 1.01 15.89
N GLU A 81 12.92 1.36 17.18
CA GLU A 81 12.49 0.50 18.28
C GLU A 81 10.97 0.22 18.21
N ALA A 82 10.14 1.25 18.01
CA ALA A 82 8.70 1.08 17.89
C ALA A 82 8.30 0.25 16.65
N GLU A 83 8.98 0.44 15.51
CA GLU A 83 8.77 -0.30 14.27
C GLU A 83 9.16 -1.78 14.40
N SER A 84 10.21 -2.11 15.16
CA SER A 84 10.63 -3.48 15.39
C SER A 84 9.56 -4.36 16.04
N HIS A 85 8.61 -3.75 16.73
CA HIS A 85 7.48 -4.42 17.37
C HIS A 85 6.22 -4.51 16.50
N LEU A 86 6.21 -3.92 15.29
CA LEU A 86 5.03 -3.98 14.42
C LEU A 86 4.69 -5.41 13.96
N SER A 87 5.70 -6.27 13.79
CA SER A 87 5.51 -7.68 13.43
C SER A 87 4.82 -8.50 14.54
N GLU A 88 4.82 -8.01 15.79
CA GLU A 88 4.15 -8.63 16.92
C GLU A 88 2.68 -8.20 17.05
N ILE A 89 2.27 -7.18 16.27
CA ILE A 89 0.93 -6.60 16.37
C ILE A 89 0.03 -7.23 15.30
N THR A 90 -0.86 -8.10 15.75
CA THR A 90 -1.94 -8.64 14.92
C THR A 90 -3.21 -7.80 15.11
N ILE A 91 -3.79 -7.35 14.02
CA ILE A 91 -5.02 -6.58 13.98
C ILE A 91 -6.14 -7.45 13.44
N HIS A 92 -7.24 -7.55 14.16
CA HIS A 92 -8.47 -8.17 13.67
C HIS A 92 -9.30 -7.14 12.91
N TYR A 93 -9.59 -7.43 11.64
CA TYR A 93 -10.49 -6.64 10.80
C TYR A 93 -11.79 -7.38 10.56
N LYS A 94 -12.89 -6.65 10.59
CA LYS A 94 -14.21 -7.13 10.19
C LYS A 94 -14.98 -6.02 9.49
N GLY A 95 -15.21 -6.16 8.20
CA GLY A 95 -15.87 -5.15 7.39
C GLY A 95 -16.07 -5.56 5.93
N GLU A 96 -16.06 -4.58 5.03
CA GLU A 96 -16.30 -4.80 3.59
C GLU A 96 -15.19 -5.61 2.88
N LEU A 97 -14.00 -5.71 3.48
CA LEU A 97 -12.88 -6.50 2.92
C LEU A 97 -12.92 -7.96 3.35
N GLY A 98 -13.81 -8.35 4.26
CA GLY A 98 -13.91 -9.69 4.84
C GLY A 98 -13.80 -9.68 6.38
N GLU A 99 -13.47 -10.84 6.96
CA GLU A 99 -13.15 -10.98 8.38
C GLU A 99 -11.82 -11.74 8.49
N PHE A 100 -10.75 -11.05 8.89
CA PHE A 100 -9.39 -11.59 8.89
C PHE A 100 -8.50 -10.91 9.92
N ASP A 101 -7.38 -11.55 10.22
CA ASP A 101 -6.28 -10.99 11.00
C ASP A 101 -5.11 -10.61 10.07
N TYR A 102 -4.44 -9.50 10.33
CA TYR A 102 -3.26 -9.07 9.59
C TYR A 102 -2.21 -8.45 10.50
N ASN A 103 -0.94 -8.53 10.09
CA ASN A 103 0.18 -7.89 10.77
C ASN A 103 0.40 -6.47 10.23
N ARG A 104 0.69 -5.54 11.13
CA ARG A 104 1.00 -4.14 10.76
C ARG A 104 2.35 -3.98 10.07
N SER A 105 3.26 -4.94 10.21
CA SER A 105 4.48 -4.96 9.41
C SER A 105 4.22 -5.21 7.93
N ASP A 106 3.16 -5.97 7.62
CA ASP A 106 2.88 -6.41 6.26
C ASP A 106 1.84 -5.53 5.56
N TYR A 107 0.87 -5.01 6.35
CA TYR A 107 -0.24 -4.26 5.81
C TYR A 107 -0.63 -3.05 6.65
N VAL A 108 -1.16 -2.03 5.99
CA VAL A 108 -1.79 -0.85 6.59
C VAL A 108 -3.22 -0.73 6.08
N LEU A 109 -4.19 -0.59 6.98
CA LEU A 109 -5.57 -0.31 6.61
C LEU A 109 -5.73 1.18 6.28
N LEU A 110 -6.12 1.47 5.06
CA LEU A 110 -6.30 2.82 4.53
C LEU A 110 -7.74 3.03 4.04
N GLN A 111 -8.10 4.28 3.77
CA GLN A 111 -9.37 4.64 3.13
C GLN A 111 -9.12 5.44 1.85
N ASP A 112 -9.91 5.14 0.82
CA ASP A 112 -9.90 5.92 -0.41
C ASP A 112 -10.62 7.27 -0.25
N ARG A 113 -10.72 8.03 -1.35
CA ARG A 113 -11.37 9.35 -1.36
C ARG A 113 -12.88 9.29 -1.09
N GLU A 114 -13.49 8.12 -1.26
CA GLU A 114 -14.91 7.84 -1.02
C GLU A 114 -15.15 7.33 0.39
N GLY A 115 -14.09 7.12 1.17
CA GLY A 115 -14.12 6.61 2.54
C GLY A 115 -14.26 5.10 2.63
N LYS A 116 -14.01 4.36 1.53
CA LYS A 116 -14.00 2.90 1.53
C LYS A 116 -12.66 2.38 2.00
N ASP A 117 -12.67 1.37 2.87
CA ASP A 117 -11.47 0.72 3.36
C ASP A 117 -10.74 -0.05 2.24
N TYR A 118 -9.40 -0.12 2.33
CA TYR A 118 -8.58 -1.08 1.62
C TYR A 118 -7.36 -1.46 2.44
N LEU A 119 -6.90 -2.71 2.31
CA LEU A 119 -5.70 -3.20 2.93
C LEU A 119 -4.52 -2.95 1.99
N HIS A 120 -3.56 -2.14 2.41
CA HIS A 120 -2.43 -1.72 1.60
C HIS A 120 -1.14 -2.38 2.08
N TYR A 121 -0.33 -2.87 1.14
CA TYR A 121 0.99 -3.42 1.43
C TYR A 121 1.89 -2.37 2.08
N ASN A 122 2.55 -2.75 3.17
CA ASN A 122 3.47 -1.87 3.87
C ASN A 122 4.88 -1.95 3.25
N GLU A 123 5.11 -1.24 2.15
CA GLU A 123 6.35 -1.26 1.38
C GLU A 123 7.58 -0.75 2.17
N TYR A 124 7.37 -0.06 3.29
CA TYR A 124 8.43 0.53 4.10
C TYR A 124 9.07 -0.44 5.09
N ILE A 125 8.34 -1.45 5.53
CA ILE A 125 8.77 -2.39 6.60
C ILE A 125 8.72 -3.83 6.13
N SER A 126 7.83 -4.17 5.20
CA SER A 126 7.51 -5.54 4.84
C SER A 126 8.71 -6.32 4.30
N ASN A 127 8.68 -7.61 4.55
CA ASN A 127 9.62 -8.59 4.05
C ASN A 127 9.47 -8.79 2.53
N ALA A 128 10.46 -9.43 1.91
CA ALA A 128 10.41 -9.82 0.50
C ALA A 128 9.36 -10.91 0.19
N THR A 129 8.75 -11.52 1.20
CA THR A 129 7.66 -12.50 1.06
C THR A 129 6.44 -11.98 1.80
N LEU A 130 5.30 -11.95 1.11
CA LEU A 130 4.03 -11.48 1.63
C LEU A 130 2.98 -12.59 1.51
N ASP A 131 2.30 -12.91 2.61
CA ASP A 131 1.18 -13.84 2.65
C ASP A 131 -0.14 -13.05 2.68
N LEU A 132 -1.17 -13.56 2.01
CA LEU A 132 -2.49 -12.94 2.02
C LEU A 132 -3.26 -13.39 3.28
N PRO A 133 -3.89 -12.48 4.03
CA PRO A 133 -4.70 -12.87 5.18
C PRO A 133 -5.87 -13.78 4.80
N ASP A 134 -6.03 -14.89 5.52
CA ASP A 134 -7.18 -15.80 5.36
C ASP A 134 -8.50 -15.08 5.60
N GLY A 135 -9.48 -15.27 4.70
CA GLY A 135 -10.82 -14.66 4.83
C GLY A 135 -10.95 -13.27 4.24
N ILE A 136 -9.90 -12.75 3.58
CA ILE A 136 -10.01 -11.54 2.77
C ILE A 136 -10.79 -11.84 1.48
N THR A 137 -11.74 -10.96 1.13
CA THR A 137 -12.57 -11.11 -0.07
C THR A 137 -12.43 -9.95 -1.04
N ASN A 138 -11.62 -8.95 -0.70
CA ASN A 138 -11.41 -7.75 -1.49
C ASN A 138 -9.96 -7.26 -1.30
N THR A 139 -9.20 -7.23 -2.40
CA THR A 139 -7.78 -6.82 -2.43
C THR A 139 -7.57 -5.55 -3.27
N ARG A 140 -8.63 -4.76 -3.47
CA ARG A 140 -8.53 -3.51 -4.23
C ARG A 140 -7.43 -2.59 -3.69
N ASN A 141 -6.69 -1.96 -4.58
CA ASN A 141 -5.63 -1.01 -4.27
C ASN A 141 -4.49 -1.56 -3.37
N MET A 142 -4.36 -2.88 -3.18
CA MET A 142 -3.42 -3.48 -2.21
C MET A 142 -1.96 -3.08 -2.47
N PHE A 143 -1.53 -3.05 -3.71
CA PHE A 143 -0.18 -2.65 -4.13
C PHE A 143 -0.18 -1.36 -4.96
N LYS A 144 -1.25 -0.57 -4.87
CA LYS A 144 -1.37 0.67 -5.63
C LYS A 144 -0.28 1.67 -5.25
N ASP A 145 0.37 2.25 -6.27
CA ASP A 145 1.46 3.22 -6.14
C ASP A 145 2.73 2.67 -5.43
N CYS A 146 2.88 1.33 -5.30
CA CYS A 146 4.03 0.70 -4.65
C CYS A 146 5.21 0.48 -5.61
N THR A 147 6.41 0.43 -5.03
CA THR A 147 7.61 -0.11 -5.70
C THR A 147 8.01 -1.39 -4.99
N LEU A 148 7.72 -2.54 -5.59
CA LEU A 148 8.04 -3.83 -4.98
C LEU A 148 9.56 -4.08 -5.02
N PRO A 149 10.16 -4.56 -3.90
CA PRO A 149 11.60 -4.76 -3.82
C PRO A 149 12.07 -5.92 -4.70
N ASN A 150 13.36 -5.90 -5.09
CA ASN A 150 13.96 -7.03 -5.79
C ASN A 150 13.84 -8.32 -4.97
N GLY A 151 13.36 -9.39 -5.63
CA GLY A 151 13.15 -10.69 -5.00
C GLY A 151 11.84 -10.77 -4.20
N PHE A 152 10.91 -9.82 -4.38
CA PHE A 152 9.57 -9.88 -3.77
C PHE A 152 8.81 -11.11 -4.27
N ILE A 153 8.20 -11.82 -3.34
CA ILE A 153 7.43 -13.06 -3.58
C ILE A 153 6.07 -12.95 -2.90
N LEU A 154 5.02 -13.26 -3.64
CA LEU A 154 3.72 -13.60 -3.05
C LEU A 154 3.85 -15.05 -2.51
N GLY A 155 3.84 -15.21 -1.18
CA GLY A 155 4.01 -16.48 -0.49
C GLY A 155 2.72 -17.31 -0.51
N ASP A 156 2.09 -17.49 0.65
CA ASP A 156 0.73 -18.06 0.74
C ASP A 156 -0.29 -16.97 0.40
N PHE A 157 -0.52 -16.79 -0.92
CA PHE A 157 -1.34 -15.71 -1.47
C PHE A 157 -2.55 -16.28 -2.23
N ASP A 158 -3.41 -16.96 -1.48
CA ASP A 158 -4.64 -17.56 -2.01
C ASP A 158 -5.74 -16.52 -2.21
N THR A 159 -6.04 -16.19 -3.46
CA THR A 159 -7.08 -15.23 -3.83
C THR A 159 -8.39 -15.87 -4.29
N SER A 160 -8.58 -17.17 -4.05
CA SER A 160 -9.75 -17.91 -4.55
C SER A 160 -11.11 -17.41 -4.01
N GLU A 161 -11.13 -16.71 -2.87
CA GLU A 161 -12.33 -16.10 -2.31
C GLU A 161 -12.47 -14.59 -2.64
N VAL A 162 -11.49 -14.01 -3.35
CA VAL A 162 -11.50 -12.59 -3.69
C VAL A 162 -12.46 -12.31 -4.84
N THR A 163 -13.27 -11.27 -4.67
CA THR A 163 -14.26 -10.83 -5.66
C THR A 163 -14.00 -9.46 -6.27
N ASP A 164 -13.10 -8.67 -5.67
CA ASP A 164 -12.73 -7.32 -6.12
C ASP A 164 -11.21 -7.14 -6.02
N MET A 165 -10.56 -6.97 -7.18
CA MET A 165 -9.14 -6.69 -7.35
C MET A 165 -8.90 -5.35 -8.06
N SER A 166 -9.90 -4.45 -8.06
CA SER A 166 -9.80 -3.17 -8.76
C SER A 166 -8.60 -2.35 -8.29
N GLY A 167 -7.79 -1.87 -9.24
CA GLY A 167 -6.59 -1.08 -8.95
C GLY A 167 -5.51 -1.80 -8.13
N MET A 168 -5.55 -3.13 -7.98
CA MET A 168 -4.65 -3.87 -7.07
C MET A 168 -3.18 -3.54 -7.28
N PHE A 169 -2.73 -3.39 -8.52
CA PHE A 169 -1.37 -3.04 -8.92
C PHE A 169 -1.31 -1.72 -9.69
N GLU A 170 -2.30 -0.84 -9.56
CA GLU A 170 -2.32 0.46 -10.27
C GLU A 170 -1.07 1.27 -9.91
N ASN A 171 -0.34 1.74 -10.96
CA ASN A 171 0.94 2.46 -10.83
C ASN A 171 2.04 1.70 -10.06
N CYS A 172 1.93 0.37 -9.94
CA CYS A 172 2.93 -0.43 -9.25
C CYS A 172 4.17 -0.66 -10.14
N SER A 173 5.35 -0.63 -9.55
CA SER A 173 6.60 -1.05 -10.20
C SER A 173 6.96 -2.45 -9.70
N MET A 174 6.91 -3.44 -10.60
CA MET A 174 7.25 -4.83 -10.30
C MET A 174 8.72 -5.10 -10.58
N PRO A 175 9.43 -5.89 -9.72
CA PRO A 175 10.81 -6.25 -9.95
C PRO A 175 10.95 -7.30 -11.06
N ASP A 176 12.16 -7.42 -11.62
CA ASP A 176 12.50 -8.51 -12.53
C ASP A 176 12.18 -9.88 -11.89
N ASN A 177 11.65 -10.80 -12.70
CA ASN A 177 11.22 -12.15 -12.27
C ASN A 177 10.04 -12.18 -11.25
N PHE A 178 9.28 -11.11 -11.11
CA PHE A 178 8.03 -11.15 -10.35
C PHE A 178 7.05 -12.14 -10.97
N THR A 179 6.36 -12.90 -10.12
CA THR A 179 5.29 -13.82 -10.50
C THR A 179 4.10 -13.69 -9.55
N LEU A 180 2.89 -13.97 -10.05
CA LEU A 180 1.69 -13.96 -9.21
C LEU A 180 1.62 -15.17 -8.25
N GLY A 181 2.43 -16.22 -8.49
CA GLY A 181 2.38 -17.45 -7.69
C GLY A 181 1.17 -18.34 -8.02
N ASP A 182 1.20 -19.57 -7.51
CA ASP A 182 0.18 -20.58 -7.81
C ASP A 182 -1.16 -20.37 -7.09
N GLY A 183 -1.15 -19.57 -6.00
CA GLY A 183 -2.34 -19.22 -5.21
C GLY A 183 -3.16 -18.08 -5.81
N PHE A 184 -2.61 -17.36 -6.78
CA PHE A 184 -3.28 -16.21 -7.38
C PHE A 184 -4.36 -16.67 -8.37
N ASP A 185 -5.61 -16.67 -7.92
CA ASP A 185 -6.80 -17.19 -8.62
C ASP A 185 -7.81 -16.06 -8.82
N THR A 186 -8.17 -15.77 -10.07
CA THR A 186 -9.14 -14.73 -10.41
C THR A 186 -10.51 -15.28 -10.82
N SER A 187 -10.74 -16.59 -10.65
CA SER A 187 -11.96 -17.26 -11.11
C SER A 187 -13.26 -16.74 -10.47
N ASN A 188 -13.18 -16.15 -9.27
CA ASN A 188 -14.31 -15.53 -8.56
C ASN A 188 -14.36 -14.00 -8.63
N VAL A 189 -13.38 -13.38 -9.30
CA VAL A 189 -13.26 -11.93 -9.37
C VAL A 189 -14.32 -11.36 -10.31
N LYS A 190 -14.97 -10.28 -9.85
CA LYS A 190 -16.01 -9.54 -10.57
C LYS A 190 -15.55 -8.14 -10.99
N ASP A 191 -14.50 -7.62 -10.38
CA ASP A 191 -13.96 -6.31 -10.71
C ASP A 191 -12.43 -6.36 -10.71
N MET A 192 -11.84 -6.18 -11.89
CA MET A 192 -10.41 -6.00 -12.14
C MET A 192 -10.13 -4.65 -12.83
N SER A 193 -11.05 -3.68 -12.72
CA SER A 193 -10.86 -2.36 -13.31
C SER A 193 -9.57 -1.72 -12.81
N CYS A 194 -8.80 -1.11 -13.71
CA CYS A 194 -7.50 -0.46 -13.43
C CYS A 194 -6.46 -1.37 -12.76
N MET A 195 -6.63 -2.70 -12.74
CA MET A 195 -5.79 -3.61 -11.93
C MET A 195 -4.30 -3.43 -12.19
N PHE A 196 -3.88 -3.25 -13.43
CA PHE A 196 -2.50 -3.01 -13.86
C PHE A 196 -2.33 -1.65 -14.56
N ASN A 197 -3.27 -0.73 -14.41
CA ASN A 197 -3.19 0.60 -15.01
C ASN A 197 -1.90 1.31 -14.56
N GLY A 198 -1.13 1.85 -15.53
CA GLY A 198 0.14 2.52 -15.25
C GLY A 198 1.23 1.65 -14.64
N CYS A 199 1.01 0.32 -14.56
CA CYS A 199 1.95 -0.60 -13.94
C CYS A 199 3.19 -0.82 -14.81
N SER A 200 4.38 -0.86 -14.18
CA SER A 200 5.62 -1.30 -14.83
C SER A 200 5.80 -2.79 -14.57
N ILE A 201 5.55 -3.59 -15.60
CA ILE A 201 5.54 -5.06 -15.57
C ILE A 201 6.83 -5.58 -16.23
N PRO A 202 7.56 -6.57 -15.65
CA PRO A 202 8.77 -7.10 -16.26
C PRO A 202 8.49 -7.83 -17.58
N GLU A 203 9.42 -7.73 -18.57
CA GLU A 203 9.26 -8.33 -19.92
C GLU A 203 9.02 -9.84 -19.92
N ASN A 204 9.48 -10.55 -18.88
CA ASN A 204 9.32 -11.99 -18.72
C ASN A 204 8.13 -12.38 -17.83
N PHE A 205 7.25 -11.44 -17.50
CA PHE A 205 6.06 -11.70 -16.71
C PHE A 205 5.08 -12.60 -17.49
N VAL A 206 4.55 -13.59 -16.79
CA VAL A 206 3.55 -14.53 -17.34
C VAL A 206 2.42 -14.67 -16.33
N PHE A 207 1.19 -14.56 -16.82
CA PHE A 207 0.02 -14.90 -16.03
C PHE A 207 0.00 -16.39 -15.75
N ASN A 208 -0.41 -16.81 -14.55
CA ASN A 208 -0.58 -18.21 -14.21
C ASN A 208 -1.89 -18.77 -14.82
N ASP A 209 -2.06 -20.10 -14.82
CA ASP A 209 -3.22 -20.79 -15.41
C ASP A 209 -4.56 -20.48 -14.72
N LYS A 210 -4.53 -19.88 -13.51
CA LYS A 210 -5.72 -19.46 -12.74
C LYS A 210 -6.09 -18.00 -12.96
N PHE A 211 -5.29 -17.26 -13.72
CA PHE A 211 -5.62 -15.91 -14.10
C PHE A 211 -6.62 -15.94 -15.26
N VAL A 212 -7.88 -15.83 -14.93
CA VAL A 212 -8.99 -15.90 -15.88
C VAL A 212 -9.84 -14.63 -15.81
N ILE A 213 -10.40 -14.21 -16.94
CA ILE A 213 -11.33 -13.09 -17.04
C ILE A 213 -12.70 -13.66 -17.36
N ASN A 214 -13.62 -13.63 -16.40
CA ASN A 214 -14.99 -14.10 -16.61
C ASN A 214 -15.79 -13.10 -17.47
N ASP A 215 -16.80 -13.57 -18.19
CA ASP A 215 -17.62 -12.76 -19.11
C ASP A 215 -18.32 -11.57 -18.43
N ASP A 216 -18.60 -11.65 -17.13
CA ASP A 216 -19.26 -10.63 -16.32
C ASP A 216 -18.27 -9.79 -15.47
N CYS A 217 -16.96 -10.01 -15.61
CA CYS A 217 -15.95 -9.27 -14.89
C CYS A 217 -15.75 -7.85 -15.48
N ILE A 218 -15.70 -6.85 -14.61
CA ILE A 218 -15.38 -5.47 -15.01
C ILE A 218 -13.87 -5.37 -15.21
N ILE A 219 -13.42 -4.96 -16.42
CA ILE A 219 -12.01 -4.82 -16.78
C ILE A 219 -11.68 -3.44 -17.35
N GLU A 220 -12.47 -2.42 -17.03
CA GLU A 220 -12.25 -1.06 -17.53
C GLU A 220 -10.83 -0.57 -17.17
N ASN A 221 -10.09 -0.09 -18.17
CA ASN A 221 -8.73 0.45 -18.03
C ASN A 221 -7.72 -0.51 -17.37
N MET A 222 -7.97 -1.82 -17.40
CA MET A 222 -7.18 -2.82 -16.67
C MET A 222 -5.67 -2.73 -16.95
N PHE A 223 -5.27 -2.45 -18.18
CA PHE A 223 -3.88 -2.34 -18.64
C PHE A 223 -3.56 -0.97 -19.25
N GLU A 224 -4.45 0.03 -19.13
CA GLU A 224 -4.21 1.35 -19.66
C GLU A 224 -2.90 1.93 -19.09
N ASP A 225 -2.11 2.60 -19.93
CA ASP A 225 -0.81 3.15 -19.55
C ASP A 225 0.23 2.16 -18.97
N SER A 226 -0.04 0.83 -19.01
CA SER A 226 0.95 -0.19 -18.69
C SER A 226 1.84 -0.49 -19.90
N ASN A 227 2.91 -1.25 -19.69
CA ASN A 227 3.77 -1.73 -20.76
C ASN A 227 3.35 -3.09 -21.37
N ILE A 228 2.12 -3.55 -21.10
CA ILE A 228 1.51 -4.72 -21.76
C ILE A 228 0.70 -4.22 -22.97
N ASP A 229 1.20 -4.51 -24.18
CA ASP A 229 0.55 -4.13 -25.43
C ASP A 229 -0.37 -5.21 -26.01
N ASP A 230 -0.30 -6.46 -25.51
CA ASP A 230 -0.99 -7.62 -26.07
C ASP A 230 -1.67 -8.49 -25.01
N LEU A 231 -2.99 -8.57 -25.08
CA LEU A 231 -3.82 -9.44 -24.23
C LEU A 231 -4.00 -10.84 -24.83
N SER A 232 -3.40 -11.14 -25.97
CA SER A 232 -3.56 -12.43 -26.65
C SER A 232 -3.24 -13.69 -25.79
N PRO A 233 -2.36 -13.61 -24.77
CA PRO A 233 -2.19 -14.74 -23.84
C PRO A 233 -3.40 -15.04 -22.96
N LEU A 234 -4.35 -14.10 -22.85
CA LEU A 234 -5.55 -14.24 -22.00
C LEU A 234 -6.80 -14.68 -22.79
N GLU A 235 -6.75 -14.66 -24.14
CA GLU A 235 -7.91 -14.93 -25.00
C GLU A 235 -8.04 -16.41 -25.41
N GLU A 236 -7.03 -17.28 -25.17
CA GLU A 236 -7.14 -18.71 -25.50
C GLU A 236 -7.11 -19.55 -24.21
N PRO A 237 -8.25 -20.13 -23.76
CA PRO A 237 -8.16 -21.29 -22.90
C PRO A 237 -7.45 -22.40 -23.66
N ASN A 238 -6.34 -22.92 -23.11
CA ASN A 238 -5.66 -24.07 -23.63
C ASN A 238 -6.68 -25.24 -23.80
N LEU A 239 -7.19 -25.39 -25.02
CA LEU A 239 -7.93 -26.57 -25.44
C LEU A 239 -6.93 -27.64 -25.91
N GLU A 240 -6.36 -28.39 -24.97
CA GLU A 240 -5.83 -29.73 -25.23
C GLU A 240 -6.45 -30.76 -24.30
#